data_d7e32451bf309aa7cc75ed80e740ca05
#
_entry.id   d7e32451bf309aa7cc75ed80e740ca05
#
_cell.length_a   1.000
_cell.length_b   1.000
_cell.length_c   1.000
_cell.angle_alpha   90.00
_cell.angle_beta   90.00
_cell.angle_gamma   90.00
#
_symmetry.space_group_name_H-M   'P 1'
#
loop_
_entity.id
_entity.type
_entity.pdbx_description
1 polymer ?
#
loop_
_entity_poly.entity_id
_entity_poly.type
_entity_poly.pdbx_seq_one_letter_code
_entity_poly.pdbx_strand_id
1 'polypeptide(L)'
;MSDPDRAKAAPGGVSSLGEASLDEAVVLGEALVLGEVARLEDVVDRRALAEVCRSFFELFSVPVRVFSRDGGLLADAHEEREICRYVNQLGGGRRACASLVSEIKQLDPEEGALTHPCFTGAEYRIVPVVYQGRRLGRFVVGPYVPAERREVPRSLLVLDARLDAQRAREALQEMPRVRAETIQRIGEHLARVLDVILFSGHRAYLTSHMHLASVKESFREIVEKNAQLQEAVDRLRELDRLKSNFLATVSHELRTPLTSIIGYSDMLSAGIGGELTAEQAEFVEVIHGKGEHLLALITSLLDMNKLEQGAMRLARETLSLRALLEDLAKTLAPAAAKKGVRLSVEVAADAGDVSVDPVRIKQVLFNLAENALKFSPRGGGVRFTGRVTEASAPDDDGLGAVLFAMPRRAVEIGVSDSGIGIPPEEHAKIFDAFYQVDGSSTREHGGTGLGLSIAKRIVEAHGGTIRVESEVGRGASFFVTLPDPEGA
;
A
#
# COMPACT_ATOMS: atom_id res chain seq x y z
N MET A 1 47.84 -23.23 -17.32
CA MET A 1 48.33 -21.99 -16.64
C MET A 1 47.28 -20.93 -16.79
N SER A 2 46.84 -20.41 -15.65
CA SER A 2 46.05 -19.18 -15.47
C SER A 2 44.56 -19.38 -15.39
N ASP A 3 44.16 -19.44 -14.34
CA ASP A 3 43.45 -18.80 -13.22
C ASP A 3 41.94 -18.61 -13.46
N PRO A 4 41.13 -19.30 -12.70
CA PRO A 4 39.70 -19.06 -12.64
C PRO A 4 39.30 -18.55 -11.23
N ASP A 5 39.17 -17.22 -11.06
CA ASP A 5 38.49 -16.67 -9.89
C ASP A 5 37.74 -15.41 -10.31
N ARG A 6 36.46 -15.58 -10.55
CA ARG A 6 35.48 -14.50 -10.47
C ARG A 6 34.33 -14.95 -9.56
N ALA A 7 34.52 -14.58 -8.32
CA ALA A 7 33.55 -14.74 -7.25
C ALA A 7 32.15 -14.18 -7.63
N LYS A 8 31.14 -15.02 -7.48
CA LYS A 8 29.74 -14.65 -7.42
C LYS A 8 29.52 -13.89 -6.11
N ALA A 9 29.19 -12.62 -6.19
CA ALA A 9 28.63 -11.87 -5.08
C ALA A 9 27.19 -12.37 -4.82
N ALA A 10 26.97 -12.94 -3.65
CA ALA A 10 25.66 -13.23 -3.10
C ALA A 10 24.99 -11.92 -2.64
N PRO A 11 23.68 -11.77 -2.77
CA PRO A 11 22.97 -10.62 -2.20
C PRO A 11 23.00 -10.70 -0.67
N GLY A 12 23.37 -9.58 -0.05
CA GLY A 12 23.59 -9.43 1.37
C GLY A 12 22.40 -9.84 2.21
N GLY A 13 22.70 -10.60 3.24
CA GLY A 13 21.77 -10.96 4.31
C GLY A 13 21.29 -9.70 5.02
N VAL A 14 19.99 -9.58 5.16
CA VAL A 14 19.33 -8.65 6.06
C VAL A 14 19.69 -9.10 7.48
N SER A 15 20.42 -8.24 8.18
CA SER A 15 21.04 -8.51 9.47
C SER A 15 20.00 -8.81 10.54
N SER A 16 20.27 -9.82 11.34
CA SER A 16 19.57 -10.32 12.54
C SER A 16 19.61 -9.37 13.75
N LEU A 17 19.57 -8.05 13.56
CA LEU A 17 19.61 -7.06 14.64
C LEU A 17 18.23 -6.69 15.22
N GLY A 18 17.15 -7.30 14.74
CA GLY A 18 15.78 -6.98 15.17
C GLY A 18 15.19 -7.91 16.23
N GLU A 19 15.68 -9.14 16.36
CA GLU A 19 15.00 -10.16 17.18
C GLU A 19 15.30 -10.08 18.70
N ALA A 20 16.54 -9.75 19.08
CA ALA A 20 16.93 -9.68 20.48
C ALA A 20 16.29 -8.51 21.27
N SER A 21 16.02 -7.36 20.62
CA SER A 21 15.39 -6.20 21.28
C SER A 21 13.86 -6.32 21.40
N LEU A 22 13.27 -7.26 20.67
CA LEU A 22 11.82 -7.48 20.65
C LEU A 22 11.37 -8.40 21.79
N ASP A 23 12.17 -9.39 22.16
CA ASP A 23 11.88 -10.29 23.28
C ASP A 23 12.07 -9.60 24.64
N GLU A 24 13.05 -8.71 24.79
CA GLU A 24 13.19 -7.90 26.01
C GLU A 24 12.01 -6.95 26.24
N ALA A 25 11.43 -6.37 25.22
CA ALA A 25 10.26 -5.49 25.36
C ALA A 25 8.97 -6.26 25.68
N VAL A 26 8.84 -7.50 25.22
CA VAL A 26 7.71 -8.40 25.55
C VAL A 26 7.82 -8.86 27.00
N VAL A 27 9.00 -9.24 27.49
CA VAL A 27 9.24 -9.65 28.88
C VAL A 27 9.00 -8.49 29.85
N LEU A 28 9.39 -7.24 29.50
CA LEU A 28 9.06 -6.05 30.30
C LEU A 28 7.54 -5.76 30.31
N GLY A 29 6.84 -5.96 29.20
CA GLY A 29 5.39 -5.78 29.10
C GLY A 29 4.61 -6.81 29.91
N GLU A 30 5.02 -8.08 29.89
CA GLU A 30 4.40 -9.15 30.68
C GLU A 30 4.69 -8.98 32.19
N ALA A 31 5.88 -8.53 32.57
CA ALA A 31 6.23 -8.26 33.97
C ALA A 31 5.38 -7.12 34.56
N LEU A 32 5.01 -6.12 33.80
CA LEU A 32 4.17 -4.99 34.24
C LEU A 32 2.66 -5.32 34.27
N VAL A 33 2.19 -6.21 33.41
CA VAL A 33 0.83 -6.75 33.46
C VAL A 33 0.65 -7.72 34.63
N LEU A 34 1.72 -8.39 35.07
CA LEU A 34 1.74 -9.34 36.16
C LEU A 34 2.17 -8.73 37.52
N GLY A 35 2.41 -7.43 37.60
CA GLY A 35 2.56 -6.72 38.87
C GLY A 35 3.93 -6.78 39.51
N GLU A 36 5.02 -7.04 38.82
CA GLU A 36 6.37 -6.89 39.33
C GLU A 36 6.99 -5.55 38.92
N VAL A 37 7.17 -4.69 39.95
CA VAL A 37 8.05 -3.52 40.01
C VAL A 37 7.76 -2.38 39.04
N ALA A 38 6.62 -1.73 39.17
CA ALA A 38 6.50 -0.36 38.69
C ALA A 38 7.27 0.58 39.65
N ARG A 39 8.27 1.28 39.16
CA ARG A 39 8.90 2.39 39.89
C ARG A 39 8.04 3.63 39.73
N LEU A 40 8.13 4.56 40.70
CA LEU A 40 7.37 5.82 40.60
C LEU A 40 7.70 6.60 39.32
N GLU A 41 8.95 6.56 38.89
CA GLU A 41 9.46 7.22 37.69
C GLU A 41 8.95 6.61 36.38
N ASP A 42 8.45 5.39 36.38
CA ASP A 42 7.91 4.71 35.19
C ASP A 42 6.45 5.10 34.93
N VAL A 43 5.74 5.53 35.98
CA VAL A 43 4.30 5.78 35.96
C VAL A 43 3.97 7.28 36.01
N VAL A 44 4.90 8.11 36.51
CA VAL A 44 4.66 9.56 36.70
C VAL A 44 5.62 10.38 35.88
N ASP A 45 5.07 11.34 35.13
CA ASP A 45 5.90 12.37 34.49
C ASP A 45 6.57 13.25 35.57
N ARG A 46 7.91 13.27 35.55
CA ARG A 46 8.73 14.06 36.47
C ARG A 46 8.41 15.56 36.42
N ARG A 47 8.02 16.09 35.24
CA ARG A 47 7.66 17.52 35.08
C ARG A 47 6.34 17.80 35.81
N ALA A 48 5.33 16.96 35.62
CA ALA A 48 4.06 17.09 36.32
C ALA A 48 4.24 16.99 37.83
N LEU A 49 5.09 16.07 38.29
CA LEU A 49 5.41 15.92 39.70
C LEU A 49 6.11 17.16 40.28
N ALA A 50 7.07 17.71 39.56
CA ALA A 50 7.77 18.95 39.98
C ALA A 50 6.83 20.16 40.02
N GLU A 51 5.88 20.25 39.10
CA GLU A 51 4.85 21.31 39.08
C GLU A 51 3.92 21.20 40.29
N VAL A 52 3.49 20.01 40.63
CA VAL A 52 2.69 19.78 41.85
C VAL A 52 3.45 20.24 43.07
N CYS A 53 4.73 19.82 43.24
CA CYS A 53 5.54 20.22 44.37
C CYS A 53 5.71 21.74 44.43
N ARG A 54 5.91 22.40 43.29
CA ARG A 54 6.05 23.87 43.20
C ARG A 54 4.74 24.55 43.59
N SER A 55 3.61 24.13 43.10
CA SER A 55 2.30 24.70 43.44
C SER A 55 2.02 24.61 44.93
N PHE A 56 2.33 23.48 45.58
CA PHE A 56 2.19 23.34 47.04
C PHE A 56 3.15 24.23 47.79
N PHE A 57 4.40 24.38 47.32
CA PHE A 57 5.38 25.28 47.92
C PHE A 57 4.93 26.76 47.84
N GLU A 58 4.43 27.19 46.70
CA GLU A 58 3.90 28.55 46.47
C GLU A 58 2.71 28.84 47.37
N LEU A 59 1.79 27.88 47.55
CA LEU A 59 0.59 28.06 48.39
C LEU A 59 0.88 28.09 49.89
N PHE A 60 1.78 27.22 50.36
CA PHE A 60 1.97 27.01 51.80
C PHE A 60 3.33 27.48 52.33
N SER A 61 4.24 27.90 51.44
CA SER A 61 5.62 28.24 51.75
C SER A 61 6.41 27.16 52.49
N VAL A 62 5.93 25.90 52.42
CA VAL A 62 6.56 24.73 53.01
C VAL A 62 7.24 23.93 51.93
N PRO A 63 8.54 23.62 52.04
CA PRO A 63 9.25 22.79 51.09
C PRO A 63 8.61 21.40 50.88
N VAL A 64 8.57 20.94 49.63
CA VAL A 64 8.06 19.60 49.30
C VAL A 64 9.08 18.90 48.40
N ARG A 65 9.48 17.70 48.80
CA ARG A 65 10.37 16.81 48.02
C ARG A 65 9.73 15.46 47.84
N VAL A 66 10.00 14.87 46.68
CA VAL A 66 9.53 13.49 46.36
C VAL A 66 10.75 12.61 46.14
N PHE A 67 10.77 11.52 46.82
CA PHE A 67 11.80 10.51 46.67
C PHE A 67 11.21 9.19 46.14
N SER A 68 11.96 8.51 45.28
CA SER A 68 11.67 7.12 44.92
C SER A 68 11.80 6.19 46.14
N ARG A 69 11.36 4.95 45.98
CA ARG A 69 11.55 3.92 47.02
C ARG A 69 13.01 3.77 47.43
N ASP A 70 13.93 3.83 46.44
CA ASP A 70 15.38 3.68 46.65
C ASP A 70 16.06 4.97 47.17
N GLY A 71 15.31 6.03 47.46
CA GLY A 71 15.82 7.28 47.99
C GLY A 71 16.32 8.27 46.90
N GLY A 72 16.09 7.99 45.63
CA GLY A 72 16.38 8.90 44.53
C GLY A 72 15.44 10.10 44.53
N LEU A 73 15.96 11.30 44.37
CA LEU A 73 15.17 12.53 44.30
C LEU A 73 14.48 12.66 42.95
N LEU A 74 13.14 12.70 42.93
CA LEU A 74 12.31 12.78 41.71
C LEU A 74 11.80 14.19 41.46
N ALA A 75 11.43 14.94 42.54
CA ALA A 75 11.01 16.32 42.47
C ALA A 75 11.43 17.08 43.72
N ASP A 76 11.74 18.34 43.58
CA ASP A 76 12.14 19.21 44.65
C ASP A 76 11.60 20.64 44.44
N ALA A 77 10.87 21.14 45.44
CA ALA A 77 10.43 22.52 45.50
C ALA A 77 10.77 23.06 46.89
N HIS A 78 11.89 23.74 46.98
CA HIS A 78 12.37 24.33 48.24
C HIS A 78 13.10 25.62 48.00
N GLU A 79 13.15 26.40 49.03
CA GLU A 79 14.02 27.56 49.17
C GLU A 79 14.94 27.36 50.40
N GLU A 80 16.20 27.68 50.26
CA GLU A 80 17.16 27.55 51.35
C GLU A 80 16.85 28.54 52.44
N ARG A 81 16.50 28.05 53.62
CA ARG A 81 16.15 28.89 54.80
C ARG A 81 17.38 29.38 55.49
N GLU A 82 17.32 30.64 56.04
CA GLU A 82 18.47 31.29 56.70
C GLU A 82 19.02 30.43 57.87
N ILE A 83 18.16 29.83 58.69
CA ILE A 83 18.59 28.94 59.74
C ILE A 83 19.39 27.72 59.17
N CYS A 84 19.00 27.14 58.11
CA CYS A 84 19.71 26.00 57.47
C CYS A 84 21.06 26.47 56.93
N ARG A 85 21.10 27.64 56.27
CA ARG A 85 22.34 28.28 55.77
C ARG A 85 23.30 28.60 56.93
N TYR A 86 22.81 29.23 57.97
CA TYR A 86 23.59 29.57 59.13
C TYR A 86 24.19 28.34 59.78
N VAL A 87 23.38 27.34 60.09
CA VAL A 87 23.84 26.10 60.77
C VAL A 87 24.87 25.34 59.90
N ASN A 88 24.71 25.32 58.58
CA ASN A 88 25.62 24.63 57.65
C ASN A 88 27.00 25.35 57.56
N GLN A 89 27.14 26.60 57.99
CA GLN A 89 28.44 27.29 58.16
C GLN A 89 29.23 26.79 59.38
N LEU A 90 28.54 26.15 60.32
CA LEU A 90 29.12 25.60 61.55
C LEU A 90 29.48 24.11 61.34
N GLY A 91 30.68 23.68 61.75
CA GLY A 91 31.14 22.32 61.53
C GLY A 91 30.26 21.24 62.19
N GLY A 92 29.77 21.53 63.39
CA GLY A 92 28.82 20.69 64.12
C GLY A 92 27.46 20.61 63.39
N GLY A 93 26.95 21.75 62.94
CA GLY A 93 25.69 21.87 62.22
C GLY A 93 25.67 21.15 60.87
N ARG A 94 26.74 21.33 60.08
CA ARG A 94 26.88 20.65 58.78
C ARG A 94 26.82 19.10 58.94
N ARG A 95 27.52 18.54 59.95
CA ARG A 95 27.49 17.11 60.22
C ARG A 95 26.09 16.62 60.63
N ALA A 96 25.45 17.36 61.57
CA ALA A 96 24.10 17.03 62.01
C ALA A 96 23.06 17.10 60.88
N CYS A 97 23.16 18.15 60.03
CA CYS A 97 22.29 18.29 58.87
C CYS A 97 22.49 17.15 57.83
N ALA A 98 23.73 16.76 57.53
CA ALA A 98 24.04 15.67 56.61
C ALA A 98 23.53 14.34 57.17
N SER A 99 23.66 14.06 58.44
CA SER A 99 23.11 12.86 59.10
C SER A 99 21.60 12.81 59.01
N LEU A 100 20.93 13.95 59.34
CA LEU A 100 19.47 14.05 59.28
C LEU A 100 18.94 13.85 57.86
N VAL A 101 19.55 14.45 56.84
CA VAL A 101 19.16 14.31 55.44
C VAL A 101 19.34 12.85 54.99
N SER A 102 20.42 12.19 55.41
CA SER A 102 20.63 10.74 55.07
C SER A 102 19.57 9.87 55.75
N GLU A 103 19.23 10.16 56.98
CA GLU A 103 18.20 9.45 57.73
C GLU A 103 16.81 9.61 57.08
N ILE A 104 16.40 10.86 56.77
CA ILE A 104 15.11 11.13 56.11
C ILE A 104 15.02 10.47 54.73
N LYS A 105 16.13 10.40 54.00
CA LYS A 105 16.17 9.67 52.71
C LYS A 105 15.95 8.17 52.82
N GLN A 106 16.29 7.58 53.93
CA GLN A 106 16.18 6.14 54.20
C GLN A 106 14.88 5.76 54.94
N LEU A 107 14.23 6.74 55.62
CA LEU A 107 12.98 6.50 56.30
C LEU A 107 11.86 6.10 55.32
N ASP A 108 11.31 4.92 55.53
CA ASP A 108 10.15 4.39 54.81
C ASP A 108 9.07 4.02 55.85
N PRO A 109 8.14 4.94 56.15
CA PRO A 109 7.16 4.72 57.21
C PRO A 109 6.27 3.50 56.87
N GLU A 110 6.18 2.54 57.77
CA GLU A 110 5.43 1.29 57.54
C GLU A 110 3.92 1.52 57.52
N GLU A 111 3.43 2.41 58.40
CA GLU A 111 2.01 2.77 58.50
C GLU A 111 1.84 4.29 58.55
N GLY A 112 1.14 4.83 57.54
CA GLY A 112 0.73 6.24 57.52
C GLY A 112 1.89 7.25 57.40
N ALA A 113 1.61 8.49 57.76
CA ALA A 113 2.58 9.55 57.64
C ALA A 113 3.33 9.73 58.96
N LEU A 114 4.67 9.89 58.91
CA LEU A 114 5.56 10.05 60.06
C LEU A 114 6.03 11.52 60.19
N THR A 115 6.10 12.06 61.41
CA THR A 115 6.76 13.31 61.69
C THR A 115 8.15 13.09 62.26
N HIS A 116 9.17 13.67 61.62
CA HIS A 116 10.56 13.52 62.02
C HIS A 116 11.12 14.89 62.48
N PRO A 117 11.68 14.99 63.72
CA PRO A 117 12.19 16.22 64.24
C PRO A 117 13.55 16.59 63.60
N CYS A 118 13.79 17.90 63.43
CA CYS A 118 15.09 18.45 63.14
C CYS A 118 15.74 19.03 64.42
N PHE A 119 17.05 18.92 64.52
CA PHE A 119 17.81 19.47 65.68
C PHE A 119 17.66 20.99 65.84
N THR A 120 17.26 21.68 64.73
CA THR A 120 16.96 23.14 64.77
C THR A 120 15.62 23.46 65.41
N GLY A 121 14.79 22.46 65.71
CA GLY A 121 13.43 22.62 66.17
C GLY A 121 12.38 22.68 65.07
N ALA A 122 12.78 22.58 63.85
CA ALA A 122 11.87 22.32 62.73
C ALA A 122 11.46 20.84 62.68
N GLU A 123 10.49 20.54 61.91
CA GLU A 123 9.98 19.17 61.67
C GLU A 123 9.81 18.89 60.20
N TYR A 124 9.88 17.64 59.84
CA TYR A 124 9.54 17.08 58.53
C TYR A 124 8.35 16.16 58.66
N ARG A 125 7.43 16.26 57.74
CA ARG A 125 6.35 15.26 57.57
C ARG A 125 6.68 14.36 56.39
N ILE A 126 6.82 13.08 56.63
CA ILE A 126 7.12 12.06 55.65
C ILE A 126 5.82 11.30 55.37
N VAL A 127 5.38 11.36 54.11
CA VAL A 127 4.11 10.76 53.67
C VAL A 127 4.45 9.69 52.62
N PRO A 128 4.13 8.40 52.88
CA PRO A 128 4.39 7.36 51.90
C PRO A 128 3.52 7.54 50.66
N VAL A 129 4.10 7.25 49.51
CA VAL A 129 3.39 7.16 48.22
C VAL A 129 3.00 5.71 48.01
N VAL A 130 1.72 5.43 48.15
CA VAL A 130 1.16 4.06 48.02
C VAL A 130 0.23 4.01 46.82
N TYR A 131 0.44 3.11 45.90
CA TYR A 131 -0.45 2.87 44.77
C TYR A 131 -0.76 1.38 44.64
N GLN A 132 -2.04 1.01 44.60
CA GLN A 132 -2.50 -0.39 44.57
C GLN A 132 -1.86 -1.27 45.67
N GLY A 133 -1.74 -0.75 46.89
CA GLY A 133 -1.17 -1.47 48.01
C GLY A 133 0.37 -1.54 48.01
N ARG A 134 1.05 -0.98 47.03
CA ARG A 134 2.52 -0.97 46.94
C ARG A 134 3.08 0.41 47.26
N ARG A 135 4.18 0.44 47.99
CA ARG A 135 4.93 1.69 48.26
C ARG A 135 5.88 1.95 47.12
N LEU A 136 5.65 3.08 46.43
CA LEU A 136 6.46 3.50 45.28
C LEU A 136 7.50 4.58 45.62
N GLY A 137 7.30 5.27 46.74
CA GLY A 137 8.18 6.35 47.19
C GLY A 137 7.61 7.10 48.38
N ARG A 138 8.03 8.34 48.57
CA ARG A 138 7.56 9.17 49.67
C ARG A 138 7.63 10.65 49.36
N PHE A 139 6.73 11.45 49.92
CA PHE A 139 6.85 12.90 50.06
C PHE A 139 7.56 13.23 51.34
N VAL A 140 8.40 14.24 51.31
CA VAL A 140 8.99 14.89 52.45
C VAL A 140 8.55 16.36 52.44
N VAL A 141 7.65 16.70 53.34
CA VAL A 141 7.11 18.07 53.52
C VAL A 141 7.85 18.76 54.66
N GLY A 142 8.50 19.85 54.42
CA GLY A 142 9.34 20.53 55.39
C GLY A 142 10.77 20.81 54.92
N PRO A 143 11.57 21.52 55.73
CA PRO A 143 11.34 21.80 57.18
C PRO A 143 10.29 22.92 57.43
N TYR A 144 9.50 22.74 58.48
CA TYR A 144 8.59 23.75 59.02
C TYR A 144 8.71 23.77 60.55
N VAL A 145 8.32 24.88 61.20
CA VAL A 145 8.28 25.00 62.66
C VAL A 145 6.83 24.84 63.13
N PRO A 146 6.54 23.95 64.09
CA PRO A 146 5.21 23.86 64.68
C PRO A 146 4.77 25.21 65.26
N ALA A 147 3.52 25.62 64.98
CA ALA A 147 3.00 26.95 65.40
C ALA A 147 3.04 27.13 66.92
N GLU A 148 2.95 26.06 67.68
CA GLU A 148 2.95 26.04 69.16
C GLU A 148 4.34 26.22 69.77
N ARG A 149 5.42 25.97 69.00
CA ARG A 149 6.80 26.02 69.46
C ARG A 149 7.30 27.45 69.55
N ARG A 150 7.57 27.94 70.75
CA ARG A 150 8.05 29.32 71.00
C ARG A 150 9.53 29.41 71.36
N GLU A 151 10.12 28.33 71.85
CA GLU A 151 11.49 28.27 72.35
C GLU A 151 12.47 27.64 71.37
N VAL A 152 13.70 28.15 71.38
CA VAL A 152 14.82 27.53 70.67
C VAL A 152 15.21 26.23 71.35
N PRO A 153 15.28 25.08 70.64
CA PRO A 153 15.55 23.82 71.28
C PRO A 153 16.99 23.74 71.80
N ARG A 154 17.16 23.08 72.93
CA ARG A 154 18.50 22.86 73.55
C ARG A 154 19.43 22.13 72.55
N SER A 155 18.94 21.23 71.75
CA SER A 155 19.70 20.53 70.70
C SER A 155 20.39 21.45 69.72
N LEU A 156 19.82 22.62 69.40
CA LEU A 156 20.45 23.61 68.54
C LEU A 156 21.53 24.38 69.31
N LEU A 157 21.27 24.78 70.58
CA LEU A 157 22.17 25.58 71.38
C LEU A 157 23.48 24.85 71.78
N VAL A 158 23.49 23.53 71.79
CA VAL A 158 24.66 22.71 72.17
C VAL A 158 25.43 22.19 70.94
N LEU A 159 24.98 22.53 69.74
CA LEU A 159 25.48 21.94 68.47
C LEU A 159 26.92 22.36 68.12
N ASP A 160 27.26 23.60 68.35
CA ASP A 160 28.60 24.17 68.10
C ASP A 160 28.86 25.36 69.05
N ALA A 161 30.04 25.41 69.66
CA ALA A 161 30.40 26.47 70.59
C ALA A 161 30.43 27.88 69.96
N ARG A 162 30.47 28.00 68.63
CA ARG A 162 30.45 29.26 67.88
C ARG A 162 29.04 29.72 67.53
N LEU A 163 28.01 28.97 67.92
CA LEU A 163 26.63 29.32 67.61
C LEU A 163 26.16 30.53 68.39
N ASP A 164 25.74 31.57 67.70
CA ASP A 164 25.09 32.74 68.26
C ASP A 164 23.59 32.42 68.46
N ALA A 165 23.18 32.35 69.76
CA ALA A 165 21.81 31.98 70.10
C ALA A 165 20.78 33.06 69.66
N GLN A 166 21.15 34.30 69.59
CA GLN A 166 20.26 35.40 69.16
C GLN A 166 20.02 35.29 67.64
N ARG A 167 21.09 35.20 66.86
CA ARG A 167 21.01 34.98 65.42
C ARG A 167 20.25 33.71 65.03
N ALA A 168 20.48 32.63 65.79
CA ALA A 168 19.74 31.39 65.56
C ALA A 168 18.23 31.54 65.83
N ARG A 169 17.87 32.33 66.83
CA ARG A 169 16.46 32.64 67.15
C ARG A 169 15.81 33.49 66.04
N GLU A 170 16.48 34.49 65.56
CA GLU A 170 16.02 35.39 64.50
C GLU A 170 15.80 34.56 63.19
N ALA A 171 16.78 33.77 62.79
CA ALA A 171 16.69 32.92 61.62
C ALA A 171 15.60 31.81 61.75
N LEU A 172 15.34 31.33 62.96
CA LEU A 172 14.26 30.37 63.22
C LEU A 172 12.86 31.04 63.15
N GLN A 173 12.78 32.38 63.45
CA GLN A 173 11.53 33.11 63.31
C GLN A 173 11.09 33.33 61.89
N GLU A 174 12.01 33.32 60.90
CA GLU A 174 11.73 33.41 59.48
C GLU A 174 11.21 32.10 58.91
N MET A 175 11.30 31.00 59.62
CA MET A 175 10.78 29.72 59.18
C MET A 175 9.24 29.70 59.12
N PRO A 176 8.64 29.05 58.15
CA PRO A 176 7.19 28.88 58.10
C PRO A 176 6.66 28.19 59.34
N ARG A 177 5.74 28.83 60.03
CA ARG A 177 5.06 28.30 61.22
C ARG A 177 3.73 27.69 60.82
N VAL A 178 3.61 26.38 61.01
CA VAL A 178 2.44 25.65 60.53
C VAL A 178 1.83 24.83 61.66
N ARG A 179 0.49 24.84 61.75
CA ARG A 179 -0.25 24.00 62.67
C ARG A 179 -0.22 22.53 62.25
N ALA A 180 -0.22 21.61 63.22
CA ALA A 180 -0.21 20.18 62.98
C ALA A 180 -1.34 19.75 62.01
N GLU A 181 -2.55 20.30 62.20
CA GLU A 181 -3.70 20.01 61.32
C GLU A 181 -3.45 20.44 59.86
N THR A 182 -2.80 21.57 59.68
CA THR A 182 -2.49 22.10 58.30
C THR A 182 -1.47 21.21 57.61
N ILE A 183 -0.43 20.76 58.30
CA ILE A 183 0.57 19.84 57.77
C ILE A 183 -0.05 18.49 57.43
N GLN A 184 -0.98 17.97 58.27
CA GLN A 184 -1.70 16.77 57.99
C GLN A 184 -2.52 16.91 56.69
N ARG A 185 -3.29 17.99 56.54
CA ARG A 185 -4.08 18.29 55.33
C ARG A 185 -3.21 18.40 54.09
N ILE A 186 -2.06 19.06 54.20
CA ILE A 186 -1.09 19.16 53.06
C ILE A 186 -0.68 17.75 52.63
N GLY A 187 -0.30 16.87 53.57
CA GLY A 187 0.09 15.50 53.29
C GLY A 187 -1.04 14.68 52.64
N GLU A 188 -2.28 14.81 53.14
CA GLU A 188 -3.45 14.13 52.58
C GLU A 188 -3.79 14.64 51.17
N HIS A 189 -3.69 15.95 50.93
CA HIS A 189 -3.92 16.50 49.58
C HIS A 189 -2.83 16.11 48.60
N LEU A 190 -1.56 16.11 49.00
CA LEU A 190 -0.47 15.62 48.18
C LEU A 190 -0.69 14.15 47.76
N ALA A 191 -1.06 13.30 48.75
CA ALA A 191 -1.37 11.91 48.45
C ALA A 191 -2.51 11.76 47.42
N ARG A 192 -3.63 12.48 47.58
CA ARG A 192 -4.76 12.45 46.66
C ARG A 192 -4.41 12.94 45.25
N VAL A 193 -3.68 14.04 45.14
CA VAL A 193 -3.24 14.58 43.84
C VAL A 193 -2.34 13.54 43.13
N LEU A 194 -1.45 12.92 43.90
CA LEU A 194 -0.57 11.90 43.33
C LEU A 194 -1.33 10.66 42.91
N ASP A 195 -2.35 10.21 43.67
CA ASP A 195 -3.20 9.09 43.26
C ASP A 195 -3.85 9.32 41.90
N VAL A 196 -4.33 10.55 41.63
CA VAL A 196 -4.92 10.91 40.33
C VAL A 196 -3.85 10.86 39.23
N ILE A 197 -2.66 11.37 39.49
CA ILE A 197 -1.57 11.38 38.50
C ILE A 197 -1.11 9.94 38.23
N LEU A 198 -0.94 9.12 39.28
CA LEU A 198 -0.56 7.71 39.14
C LEU A 198 -1.60 6.91 38.36
N PHE A 199 -2.88 7.11 38.67
CA PHE A 199 -3.97 6.44 37.94
C PHE A 199 -3.97 6.82 36.47
N SER A 200 -3.84 8.11 36.15
CA SER A 200 -3.79 8.61 34.78
C SER A 200 -2.56 8.07 34.02
N GLY A 201 -1.38 8.13 34.66
CA GLY A 201 -0.13 7.63 34.08
C GLY A 201 -0.16 6.13 33.82
N HIS A 202 -0.65 5.35 34.79
CA HIS A 202 -0.79 3.90 34.65
C HIS A 202 -1.75 3.53 33.51
N ARG A 203 -2.89 4.22 33.43
CA ARG A 203 -3.84 4.00 32.33
C ARG A 203 -3.23 4.32 30.97
N ALA A 204 -2.51 5.43 30.83
CA ALA A 204 -1.82 5.81 29.59
C ALA A 204 -0.76 4.78 29.20
N TYR A 205 0.01 4.31 30.18
CA TYR A 205 1.00 3.27 30.00
C TYR A 205 0.39 1.96 29.47
N LEU A 206 -0.67 1.43 30.12
CA LEU A 206 -1.36 0.21 29.70
C LEU A 206 -1.94 0.37 28.28
N THR A 207 -2.59 1.50 27.99
CA THR A 207 -3.14 1.77 26.66
C THR A 207 -2.06 1.77 25.58
N SER A 208 -0.92 2.38 25.86
CA SER A 208 0.22 2.41 24.93
C SER A 208 0.78 1.02 24.66
N HIS A 209 0.94 0.20 25.71
CA HIS A 209 1.43 -1.18 25.57
C HIS A 209 0.47 -2.07 24.77
N MET A 210 -0.83 -1.99 25.05
CA MET A 210 -1.84 -2.72 24.29
C MET A 210 -1.84 -2.31 22.83
N HIS A 211 -1.69 -1.00 22.54
CA HIS A 211 -1.63 -0.51 21.17
C HIS A 211 -0.38 -1.02 20.44
N LEU A 212 0.78 -0.97 21.09
CA LEU A 212 2.02 -1.52 20.54
C LEU A 212 1.92 -3.02 20.24
N ALA A 213 1.32 -3.80 21.13
CA ALA A 213 1.11 -5.23 20.92
C ALA A 213 0.18 -5.48 19.70
N SER A 214 -0.92 -4.73 19.59
CA SER A 214 -1.84 -4.82 18.45
C SER A 214 -1.19 -4.43 17.12
N VAL A 215 -0.41 -3.35 17.10
CA VAL A 215 0.34 -2.93 15.90
C VAL A 215 1.35 -4.00 15.47
N LYS A 216 2.04 -4.60 16.43
CA LYS A 216 3.03 -5.66 16.20
C LYS A 216 2.40 -6.91 15.56
N GLU A 217 1.23 -7.31 16.06
CA GLU A 217 0.48 -8.45 15.51
C GLU A 217 -0.03 -8.15 14.09
N SER A 218 -0.61 -6.96 13.89
CA SER A 218 -1.05 -6.54 12.55
C SER A 218 0.12 -6.49 11.55
N PHE A 219 1.29 -6.02 11.99
CA PHE A 219 2.49 -5.99 11.15
C PHE A 219 2.95 -7.41 10.77
N ARG A 220 2.93 -8.35 11.72
CA ARG A 220 3.27 -9.76 11.46
C ARG A 220 2.31 -10.37 10.42
N GLU A 221 1.01 -10.14 10.58
CA GLU A 221 -0.01 -10.62 9.63
C GLU A 221 0.20 -10.03 8.21
N ILE A 222 0.51 -8.74 8.11
CA ILE A 222 0.79 -8.09 6.83
C ILE A 222 2.03 -8.69 6.15
N VAL A 223 3.11 -8.93 6.89
CA VAL A 223 4.33 -9.53 6.37
C VAL A 223 4.05 -10.95 5.83
N GLU A 224 3.30 -11.75 6.59
CA GLU A 224 2.94 -13.11 6.18
C GLU A 224 2.05 -13.11 4.92
N LYS A 225 1.03 -12.25 4.87
CA LYS A 225 0.17 -12.09 3.68
C LYS A 225 0.95 -11.60 2.46
N ASN A 226 1.88 -10.66 2.65
CA ASN A 226 2.73 -10.21 1.55
C ASN A 226 3.62 -11.33 1.00
N ALA A 227 4.18 -12.18 1.87
CA ALA A 227 4.97 -13.33 1.43
C ALA A 227 4.11 -14.33 0.62
N GLN A 228 2.90 -14.65 1.08
CA GLN A 228 1.96 -15.53 0.37
C GLN A 228 1.53 -14.94 -0.98
N LEU A 229 1.25 -13.63 -1.02
CA LEU A 229 0.92 -12.93 -2.27
C LEU A 229 2.08 -12.98 -3.26
N GLN A 230 3.31 -12.76 -2.80
CA GLN A 230 4.50 -12.82 -3.65
C GLN A 230 4.69 -14.22 -4.24
N GLU A 231 4.55 -15.27 -3.44
CA GLU A 231 4.62 -16.66 -3.90
C GLU A 231 3.53 -16.96 -4.95
N ALA A 232 2.29 -16.51 -4.70
CA ALA A 232 1.20 -16.69 -5.65
C ALA A 232 1.44 -15.94 -6.97
N VAL A 233 1.96 -14.72 -6.92
CA VAL A 233 2.32 -13.95 -8.12
C VAL A 233 3.45 -14.63 -8.91
N ASP A 234 4.48 -15.13 -8.24
CA ASP A 234 5.58 -15.82 -8.92
C ASP A 234 5.12 -17.13 -9.56
N ARG A 235 4.23 -17.87 -8.90
CA ARG A 235 3.62 -19.08 -9.45
C ARG A 235 2.73 -18.78 -10.67
N LEU A 236 1.94 -17.71 -10.63
CA LEU A 236 1.15 -17.27 -11.78
C LEU A 236 2.03 -16.88 -12.97
N ARG A 237 3.13 -16.17 -12.73
CA ARG A 237 4.10 -15.81 -13.79
C ARG A 237 4.74 -17.03 -14.42
N GLU A 238 5.09 -18.04 -13.62
CA GLU A 238 5.66 -19.28 -14.12
C GLU A 238 4.64 -20.07 -14.98
N LEU A 239 3.41 -20.18 -14.52
CA LEU A 239 2.33 -20.83 -15.29
C LEU A 239 2.08 -20.09 -16.61
N ASP A 240 2.06 -18.77 -16.63
CA ASP A 240 1.89 -17.98 -17.84
C ASP A 240 3.04 -18.21 -18.84
N ARG A 241 4.29 -18.22 -18.33
CA ARG A 241 5.46 -18.55 -19.15
C ARG A 241 5.41 -19.97 -19.73
N LEU A 242 5.00 -20.96 -18.93
CA LEU A 242 4.85 -22.35 -19.40
C LEU A 242 3.75 -22.46 -20.47
N LYS A 243 2.59 -21.81 -20.26
CA LYS A 243 1.49 -21.71 -21.23
C LYS A 243 2.00 -21.17 -22.57
N SER A 244 2.77 -20.09 -22.52
CA SER A 244 3.29 -19.40 -23.70
C SER A 244 4.30 -20.25 -24.47
N ASN A 245 5.25 -20.84 -23.76
CA ASN A 245 6.24 -21.74 -24.38
C ASN A 245 5.56 -22.96 -25.00
N PHE A 246 4.59 -23.52 -24.32
CA PHE A 246 3.81 -24.66 -24.85
C PHE A 246 3.10 -24.31 -26.16
N LEU A 247 2.37 -23.18 -26.17
CA LEU A 247 1.66 -22.72 -27.38
C LEU A 247 2.62 -22.42 -28.53
N ALA A 248 3.77 -21.79 -28.26
CA ALA A 248 4.78 -21.52 -29.28
C ALA A 248 5.35 -22.81 -29.89
N THR A 249 5.71 -23.79 -29.04
CA THR A 249 6.24 -25.08 -29.47
C THR A 249 5.21 -25.87 -30.28
N VAL A 250 4.01 -26.04 -29.74
CA VAL A 250 2.93 -26.78 -30.43
C VAL A 250 2.63 -26.15 -31.80
N SER A 251 2.60 -24.83 -31.88
CA SER A 251 2.35 -24.16 -33.16
C SER A 251 3.44 -24.37 -34.19
N HIS A 252 4.71 -24.38 -33.75
CA HIS A 252 5.83 -24.69 -34.65
C HIS A 252 5.73 -26.15 -35.15
N GLU A 253 5.50 -27.10 -34.25
CA GLU A 253 5.39 -28.53 -34.56
C GLU A 253 4.18 -28.87 -35.43
N LEU A 254 3.10 -28.09 -35.35
CA LEU A 254 1.94 -28.24 -36.22
C LEU A 254 2.10 -27.54 -37.58
N ARG A 255 2.80 -26.42 -37.65
CA ARG A 255 3.03 -25.65 -38.87
C ARG A 255 3.79 -26.47 -39.93
N THR A 256 4.84 -27.16 -39.51
CA THR A 256 5.75 -27.89 -40.41
C THR A 256 5.02 -28.99 -41.21
N PRO A 257 4.32 -29.96 -40.57
CA PRO A 257 3.58 -31.00 -41.34
C PRO A 257 2.46 -30.39 -42.20
N LEU A 258 1.81 -29.30 -41.69
CA LEU A 258 0.71 -28.66 -42.40
C LEU A 258 1.17 -27.95 -43.65
N THR A 259 2.30 -27.24 -43.60
CA THR A 259 2.93 -26.64 -44.77
C THR A 259 3.29 -27.71 -45.83
N SER A 260 3.72 -28.89 -45.40
CA SER A 260 3.98 -30.02 -46.30
C SER A 260 2.69 -30.56 -46.96
N ILE A 261 1.60 -30.69 -46.17
CA ILE A 261 0.31 -31.15 -46.71
C ILE A 261 -0.22 -30.15 -47.75
N ILE A 262 -0.19 -28.85 -47.46
CA ILE A 262 -0.59 -27.78 -48.38
C ILE A 262 0.27 -27.85 -49.64
N GLY A 263 1.61 -27.90 -49.49
CA GLY A 263 2.54 -27.92 -50.60
C GLY A 263 2.37 -29.13 -51.52
N TYR A 264 2.13 -30.33 -50.96
CA TYR A 264 1.82 -31.50 -51.80
C TYR A 264 0.46 -31.39 -52.47
N SER A 265 -0.54 -30.81 -51.82
CA SER A 265 -1.84 -30.52 -52.44
C SER A 265 -1.71 -29.57 -53.63
N ASP A 266 -0.89 -28.52 -53.48
CA ASP A 266 -0.59 -27.57 -54.58
C ASP A 266 0.10 -28.26 -55.75
N MET A 267 1.11 -29.09 -55.46
CA MET A 267 1.82 -29.86 -56.50
C MET A 267 0.90 -30.79 -57.27
N LEU A 268 -0.01 -31.47 -56.58
CA LEU A 268 -1.02 -32.32 -57.20
C LEU A 268 -2.00 -31.52 -58.06
N SER A 269 -2.49 -30.36 -57.56
CA SER A 269 -3.36 -29.44 -58.31
C SER A 269 -2.68 -28.88 -59.55
N ALA A 270 -1.36 -28.66 -59.50
CA ALA A 270 -0.53 -28.19 -60.63
C ALA A 270 -0.19 -29.32 -61.62
N GLY A 271 -0.63 -30.54 -61.40
CA GLY A 271 -0.39 -31.68 -62.27
C GLY A 271 1.01 -32.31 -62.21
N ILE A 272 1.81 -31.94 -61.22
CA ILE A 272 3.22 -32.45 -61.08
C ILE A 272 3.23 -33.97 -60.83
N GLY A 273 2.18 -34.54 -60.23
CA GLY A 273 2.02 -35.98 -60.05
C GLY A 273 1.27 -36.74 -61.14
N GLY A 274 0.91 -36.07 -62.24
CA GLY A 274 0.03 -36.52 -63.30
C GLY A 274 -1.32 -35.78 -63.33
N GLU A 275 -2.10 -35.96 -64.39
CA GLU A 275 -3.44 -35.37 -64.48
C GLU A 275 -4.41 -36.01 -63.46
N LEU A 276 -5.10 -35.19 -62.70
CA LEU A 276 -6.11 -35.60 -61.75
C LEU A 276 -7.47 -35.85 -62.46
N THR A 277 -8.20 -36.84 -62.08
CA THR A 277 -9.63 -36.93 -62.42
C THR A 277 -10.40 -35.79 -61.74
N ALA A 278 -11.59 -35.46 -62.24
CA ALA A 278 -12.42 -34.39 -61.66
C ALA A 278 -12.71 -34.64 -60.14
N GLU A 279 -12.99 -35.92 -59.80
CA GLU A 279 -13.23 -36.34 -58.41
C GLU A 279 -11.94 -36.19 -57.51
N GLN A 280 -10.77 -36.55 -58.04
CA GLN A 280 -9.51 -36.40 -57.37
C GLN A 280 -9.15 -34.91 -57.17
N ALA A 281 -9.42 -34.08 -58.17
CA ALA A 281 -9.21 -32.62 -58.08
C ALA A 281 -10.08 -32.00 -56.97
N GLU A 282 -11.32 -32.41 -56.81
CA GLU A 282 -12.21 -31.99 -55.75
C GLU A 282 -11.66 -32.39 -54.37
N PHE A 283 -11.19 -33.65 -54.21
CA PHE A 283 -10.58 -34.08 -52.94
C PHE A 283 -9.33 -33.29 -52.60
N VAL A 284 -8.46 -33.02 -53.56
CA VAL A 284 -7.24 -32.27 -53.37
C VAL A 284 -7.57 -30.82 -53.00
N GLU A 285 -8.56 -30.17 -53.61
CA GLU A 285 -9.03 -28.83 -53.25
C GLU A 285 -9.58 -28.78 -51.82
N VAL A 286 -10.35 -29.79 -51.40
CA VAL A 286 -10.84 -29.90 -50.01
C VAL A 286 -9.68 -30.06 -49.03
N ILE A 287 -8.68 -30.91 -49.30
CA ILE A 287 -7.51 -31.11 -48.46
C ILE A 287 -6.71 -29.80 -48.33
N HIS A 288 -6.44 -29.14 -49.46
CA HIS A 288 -5.75 -27.88 -49.51
C HIS A 288 -6.46 -26.82 -48.67
N GLY A 289 -7.75 -26.59 -48.90
CA GLY A 289 -8.54 -25.59 -48.17
C GLY A 289 -8.63 -25.87 -46.65
N LYS A 290 -8.71 -27.15 -46.25
CA LYS A 290 -8.68 -27.52 -44.82
C LYS A 290 -7.31 -27.33 -44.20
N GLY A 291 -6.24 -27.58 -44.99
CA GLY A 291 -4.86 -27.30 -44.58
C GLY A 291 -4.61 -25.82 -44.33
N GLU A 292 -4.98 -24.94 -45.27
CA GLU A 292 -4.87 -23.52 -45.13
C GLU A 292 -5.69 -22.97 -43.94
N HIS A 293 -6.90 -23.47 -43.79
CA HIS A 293 -7.76 -23.10 -42.64
C HIS A 293 -7.12 -23.44 -41.30
N LEU A 294 -6.54 -24.64 -41.17
CA LEU A 294 -5.87 -25.04 -39.92
C LEU A 294 -4.60 -24.20 -39.66
N LEU A 295 -3.84 -23.88 -40.70
CA LEU A 295 -2.67 -23.00 -40.58
C LEU A 295 -3.06 -21.58 -40.12
N ALA A 296 -4.15 -21.04 -40.65
CA ALA A 296 -4.69 -19.75 -40.21
C ALA A 296 -5.13 -19.76 -38.73
N LEU A 297 -5.77 -20.88 -38.29
CA LEU A 297 -6.16 -21.10 -36.89
C LEU A 297 -4.96 -21.06 -35.93
N ILE A 298 -3.92 -21.86 -36.27
CA ILE A 298 -2.70 -21.94 -35.45
C ILE A 298 -2.00 -20.56 -35.37
N THR A 299 -1.92 -19.87 -36.50
CA THR A 299 -1.33 -18.54 -36.56
C THR A 299 -2.12 -17.55 -35.71
N SER A 300 -3.44 -17.58 -35.80
CA SER A 300 -4.34 -16.74 -35.02
C SER A 300 -4.21 -16.97 -33.50
N LEU A 301 -4.06 -18.22 -33.07
CA LEU A 301 -3.85 -18.60 -31.67
C LEU A 301 -2.52 -18.08 -31.14
N LEU A 302 -1.44 -18.13 -31.93
CA LEU A 302 -0.15 -17.58 -31.60
C LEU A 302 -0.17 -16.05 -31.47
N ASP A 303 -0.81 -15.39 -32.44
CA ASP A 303 -0.94 -13.94 -32.44
C ASP A 303 -1.71 -13.47 -31.18
N MET A 304 -2.78 -14.18 -30.82
CA MET A 304 -3.54 -13.92 -29.60
C MET A 304 -2.68 -14.05 -28.35
N ASN A 305 -1.89 -15.12 -28.22
CA ASN A 305 -1.01 -15.30 -27.07
C ASN A 305 0.06 -14.21 -26.95
N LYS A 306 0.65 -13.77 -28.08
CA LYS A 306 1.62 -12.67 -28.10
C LYS A 306 0.99 -11.32 -27.70
N LEU A 307 -0.27 -11.12 -28.09
CA LEU A 307 -1.05 -9.93 -27.70
C LEU A 307 -1.39 -9.92 -26.21
N GLU A 308 -1.79 -11.07 -25.63
CA GLU A 308 -2.07 -11.20 -24.19
C GLU A 308 -0.86 -10.87 -23.32
N GLN A 309 0.34 -11.18 -23.79
CA GLN A 309 1.60 -10.89 -23.07
C GLN A 309 2.11 -9.45 -23.21
N GLY A 310 1.42 -8.60 -23.97
CA GLY A 310 1.93 -7.26 -24.30
C GLY A 310 3.26 -7.28 -25.07
N ALA A 311 3.65 -8.45 -25.59
CA ALA A 311 4.93 -8.65 -26.27
C ALA A 311 4.92 -8.17 -27.74
N MET A 312 3.77 -7.72 -28.24
CA MET A 312 3.66 -7.23 -29.61
C MET A 312 4.27 -5.84 -29.71
N ARG A 313 5.43 -5.74 -30.35
CA ARG A 313 6.00 -4.45 -30.76
C ARG A 313 5.41 -4.05 -32.10
N LEU A 314 4.69 -2.92 -32.10
CA LEU A 314 4.12 -2.36 -33.33
C LEU A 314 5.20 -1.58 -34.11
N ALA A 315 5.37 -1.92 -35.37
CA ALA A 315 6.18 -1.13 -36.31
C ALA A 315 5.27 -0.09 -36.98
N ARG A 316 5.07 1.06 -36.31
CA ARG A 316 4.17 2.11 -36.84
C ARG A 316 4.81 2.84 -37.99
N GLU A 317 4.03 3.01 -39.05
CA GLU A 317 4.35 3.79 -40.27
C GLU A 317 3.18 4.72 -40.58
N THR A 318 3.47 5.84 -41.20
CA THR A 318 2.44 6.78 -41.71
C THR A 318 1.94 6.33 -43.06
N LEU A 319 0.66 6.04 -43.15
CA LEU A 319 0.01 5.51 -44.36
C LEU A 319 -1.19 6.36 -44.77
N SER A 320 -1.40 6.53 -46.07
CA SER A 320 -2.64 7.11 -46.60
C SER A 320 -3.81 6.14 -46.35
N LEU A 321 -4.81 6.60 -45.56
CA LEU A 321 -6.00 5.81 -45.26
C LEU A 321 -6.74 5.41 -46.55
N ARG A 322 -6.86 6.32 -47.53
CA ARG A 322 -7.48 6.03 -48.80
C ARG A 322 -6.76 4.91 -49.53
N ALA A 323 -5.43 4.99 -49.66
CA ALA A 323 -4.63 3.95 -50.33
C ALA A 323 -4.77 2.58 -49.65
N LEU A 324 -4.80 2.57 -48.32
CA LEU A 324 -4.99 1.34 -47.51
C LEU A 324 -6.34 0.67 -47.81
N LEU A 325 -7.44 1.43 -47.82
CA LEU A 325 -8.77 0.90 -48.07
C LEU A 325 -9.00 0.51 -49.54
N GLU A 326 -8.41 1.20 -50.48
CA GLU A 326 -8.46 0.84 -51.90
C GLU A 326 -7.67 -0.45 -52.18
N ASP A 327 -6.50 -0.66 -51.55
CA ASP A 327 -5.70 -1.87 -51.63
C ASP A 327 -6.47 -3.07 -51.05
N LEU A 328 -7.12 -2.89 -49.93
CA LEU A 328 -7.98 -3.90 -49.33
C LEU A 328 -9.14 -4.26 -50.25
N ALA A 329 -9.83 -3.30 -50.81
CA ALA A 329 -10.95 -3.53 -51.73
C ALA A 329 -10.50 -4.25 -53.01
N LYS A 330 -9.33 -3.94 -53.57
CA LYS A 330 -8.73 -4.65 -54.70
C LYS A 330 -8.43 -6.11 -54.38
N THR A 331 -7.87 -6.38 -53.18
CA THR A 331 -7.55 -7.73 -52.72
C THR A 331 -8.80 -8.58 -52.58
N LEU A 332 -9.91 -8.01 -52.13
CA LEU A 332 -11.17 -8.71 -51.88
C LEU A 332 -12.07 -8.77 -53.12
N ALA A 333 -11.78 -8.04 -54.18
CA ALA A 333 -12.60 -7.91 -55.39
C ALA A 333 -12.91 -9.31 -56.06
N PRO A 334 -11.96 -10.25 -56.19
CA PRO A 334 -12.25 -11.54 -56.76
C PRO A 334 -13.27 -12.39 -55.94
N ALA A 335 -13.12 -12.37 -54.60
CA ALA A 335 -14.01 -13.06 -53.69
C ALA A 335 -15.41 -12.41 -53.67
N ALA A 336 -15.49 -11.11 -53.68
CA ALA A 336 -16.73 -10.37 -53.77
C ALA A 336 -17.46 -10.62 -55.11
N ALA A 337 -16.74 -10.65 -56.23
CA ALA A 337 -17.30 -10.97 -57.57
C ALA A 337 -17.85 -12.40 -57.62
N LYS A 338 -17.10 -13.38 -57.07
CA LYS A 338 -17.56 -14.80 -57.02
C LYS A 338 -18.87 -14.92 -56.22
N LYS A 339 -19.01 -14.12 -55.14
CA LYS A 339 -20.21 -14.10 -54.29
C LYS A 339 -21.32 -13.17 -54.83
N GLY A 340 -21.03 -12.30 -55.79
CA GLY A 340 -21.96 -11.32 -56.30
C GLY A 340 -22.26 -10.17 -55.34
N VAL A 341 -21.27 -9.75 -54.53
CA VAL A 341 -21.36 -8.64 -53.57
C VAL A 341 -20.62 -7.42 -54.13
N ARG A 342 -21.18 -6.23 -53.95
CA ARG A 342 -20.56 -4.95 -54.40
C ARG A 342 -19.64 -4.40 -53.33
N LEU A 343 -18.47 -3.94 -53.71
CA LEU A 343 -17.54 -3.23 -52.84
C LEU A 343 -17.57 -1.75 -53.15
N SER A 344 -17.55 -0.88 -52.11
CA SER A 344 -17.40 0.57 -52.22
C SER A 344 -16.44 1.10 -51.18
N VAL A 345 -15.66 2.15 -51.57
CA VAL A 345 -14.72 2.85 -50.69
C VAL A 345 -15.08 4.32 -50.68
N GLU A 346 -15.37 4.84 -49.49
CA GLU A 346 -15.77 6.23 -49.26
C GLU A 346 -14.87 6.82 -48.14
N VAL A 347 -13.88 7.61 -48.51
CA VAL A 347 -12.96 8.27 -47.59
C VAL A 347 -13.16 9.75 -47.63
N ALA A 348 -13.43 10.37 -46.49
CA ALA A 348 -13.57 11.79 -46.36
C ALA A 348 -12.27 12.52 -46.77
N ALA A 349 -12.38 13.71 -47.34
CA ALA A 349 -11.22 14.44 -47.86
C ALA A 349 -10.22 14.86 -46.75
N ASP A 350 -10.70 14.98 -45.51
CA ASP A 350 -9.97 15.37 -44.32
C ASP A 350 -9.39 14.18 -43.52
N ALA A 351 -9.69 12.95 -43.93
CA ALA A 351 -9.29 11.73 -43.20
C ALA A 351 -7.75 11.48 -43.19
N GLY A 352 -7.01 12.11 -44.11
CA GLY A 352 -5.54 12.20 -44.11
C GLY A 352 -4.80 10.87 -44.02
N ASP A 353 -3.64 10.94 -43.35
CA ASP A 353 -2.76 9.81 -43.09
C ASP A 353 -2.96 9.27 -41.69
N VAL A 354 -2.66 7.98 -41.48
CA VAL A 354 -2.75 7.31 -40.17
C VAL A 354 -1.40 6.68 -39.80
N SER A 355 -1.03 6.76 -38.50
CA SER A 355 0.21 6.17 -38.01
C SER A 355 -0.10 4.81 -37.36
N VAL A 356 0.12 3.74 -38.08
CA VAL A 356 -0.24 2.38 -37.69
C VAL A 356 0.81 1.37 -38.16
N ASP A 357 0.78 0.14 -37.59
CA ASP A 357 1.50 -0.99 -38.14
C ASP A 357 0.73 -1.52 -39.38
N PRO A 358 1.33 -1.39 -40.60
CA PRO A 358 0.64 -1.75 -41.83
C PRO A 358 0.16 -3.19 -41.92
N VAL A 359 0.96 -4.11 -41.41
CA VAL A 359 0.66 -5.54 -41.45
C VAL A 359 -0.50 -5.87 -40.50
N ARG A 360 -0.46 -5.28 -39.32
CA ARG A 360 -1.47 -5.54 -38.29
C ARG A 360 -2.80 -4.88 -38.57
N ILE A 361 -2.79 -3.63 -39.06
CA ILE A 361 -4.05 -2.97 -39.40
C ILE A 361 -4.71 -3.59 -40.62
N LYS A 362 -3.92 -4.05 -41.62
CA LYS A 362 -4.45 -4.83 -42.74
C LYS A 362 -5.10 -6.12 -42.25
N GLN A 363 -4.52 -6.80 -41.26
CA GLN A 363 -5.10 -8.02 -40.65
C GLN A 363 -6.46 -7.71 -39.99
N VAL A 364 -6.57 -6.58 -39.23
CA VAL A 364 -7.85 -6.14 -38.66
C VAL A 364 -8.90 -5.94 -39.75
N LEU A 365 -8.57 -5.10 -40.73
CA LEU A 365 -9.51 -4.73 -41.79
C LEU A 365 -9.92 -5.95 -42.64
N PHE A 366 -8.99 -6.87 -42.89
CA PHE A 366 -9.26 -8.09 -43.61
C PHE A 366 -10.24 -8.99 -42.83
N ASN A 367 -10.02 -9.18 -41.51
CA ASN A 367 -10.94 -9.97 -40.68
C ASN A 367 -12.36 -9.38 -40.67
N LEU A 368 -12.49 -8.05 -40.58
CA LEU A 368 -13.78 -7.35 -40.63
C LEU A 368 -14.45 -7.52 -42.01
N ALA A 369 -13.68 -7.34 -43.07
CA ALA A 369 -14.17 -7.41 -44.46
C ALA A 369 -14.55 -8.82 -44.89
N GLU A 370 -13.79 -9.85 -44.45
CA GLU A 370 -14.17 -11.27 -44.69
C GLU A 370 -15.49 -11.60 -44.01
N ASN A 371 -15.69 -11.16 -42.77
CA ASN A 371 -16.96 -11.34 -42.08
C ASN A 371 -18.08 -10.61 -42.81
N ALA A 372 -17.88 -9.37 -43.25
CA ALA A 372 -18.83 -8.59 -44.02
C ALA A 372 -19.21 -9.31 -45.34
N LEU A 373 -18.21 -9.79 -46.08
CA LEU A 373 -18.46 -10.60 -47.29
C LEU A 373 -19.18 -11.91 -46.97
N LYS A 374 -18.76 -12.63 -45.94
CA LYS A 374 -19.30 -13.93 -45.55
C LYS A 374 -20.80 -13.85 -45.24
N PHE A 375 -21.25 -12.84 -44.53
CA PHE A 375 -22.63 -12.70 -44.08
C PHE A 375 -23.50 -11.85 -45.03
N SER A 376 -22.94 -11.17 -46.03
CA SER A 376 -23.71 -10.43 -47.03
C SER A 376 -24.44 -11.40 -47.97
N PRO A 377 -25.71 -11.14 -48.30
CA PRO A 377 -26.43 -11.90 -49.34
C PRO A 377 -25.91 -11.60 -50.75
N ARG A 378 -26.20 -12.49 -51.68
CA ARG A 378 -25.90 -12.24 -53.08
C ARG A 378 -26.67 -11.01 -53.58
N GLY A 379 -25.99 -10.08 -54.26
CA GLY A 379 -26.53 -8.77 -54.64
C GLY A 379 -26.38 -7.69 -53.58
N GLY A 380 -25.92 -8.02 -52.38
CA GLY A 380 -25.63 -7.08 -51.28
C GLY A 380 -24.40 -6.22 -51.55
N GLY A 381 -24.00 -5.48 -50.49
CA GLY A 381 -22.84 -4.56 -50.55
C GLY A 381 -22.02 -4.57 -49.27
N VAL A 382 -20.71 -4.38 -49.47
CA VAL A 382 -19.77 -4.07 -48.40
C VAL A 382 -19.14 -2.69 -48.64
N ARG A 383 -19.20 -1.85 -47.65
CA ARG A 383 -18.73 -0.45 -47.74
C ARG A 383 -17.61 -0.22 -46.75
N PHE A 384 -16.51 0.32 -47.23
CA PHE A 384 -15.40 0.81 -46.42
C PHE A 384 -15.50 2.33 -46.29
N THR A 385 -15.47 2.85 -45.08
CA THR A 385 -15.51 4.30 -44.82
C THR A 385 -14.31 4.75 -44.03
N GLY A 386 -13.87 5.99 -44.24
CA GLY A 386 -12.81 6.61 -43.45
C GLY A 386 -13.14 8.07 -43.18
N ARG A 387 -13.11 8.47 -41.92
CA ARG A 387 -13.38 9.86 -41.50
C ARG A 387 -12.56 10.28 -40.29
N VAL A 388 -12.40 11.60 -40.12
CA VAL A 388 -11.88 12.14 -38.85
C VAL A 388 -12.99 12.16 -37.82
N THR A 389 -12.63 11.83 -36.59
CA THR A 389 -13.50 11.90 -35.41
C THR A 389 -12.71 12.45 -34.23
N GLU A 390 -13.38 12.73 -33.13
CA GLU A 390 -12.76 13.04 -31.88
C GLU A 390 -12.76 11.79 -31.01
N ALA A 391 -11.58 11.36 -30.54
CA ALA A 391 -11.49 10.28 -29.57
C ALA A 391 -11.64 10.88 -28.16
N SER A 392 -12.59 10.36 -27.40
CA SER A 392 -12.54 10.48 -25.94
C SER A 392 -11.36 9.68 -25.42
N ALA A 393 -10.62 10.21 -24.45
CA ALA A 393 -9.60 9.43 -23.76
C ALA A 393 -10.22 8.11 -23.24
N PRO A 394 -9.50 6.97 -23.29
CA PRO A 394 -9.99 5.74 -22.65
C PRO A 394 -10.32 6.03 -21.19
N ASP A 395 -11.41 5.44 -20.70
CA ASP A 395 -11.83 5.50 -19.30
C ASP A 395 -10.68 4.98 -18.41
N ASP A 396 -9.79 5.90 -18.02
CA ASP A 396 -8.86 5.67 -16.94
C ASP A 396 -9.62 6.08 -15.66
N ASP A 397 -9.98 5.11 -14.83
CA ASP A 397 -10.79 5.27 -13.60
C ASP A 397 -10.17 6.19 -12.53
N GLY A 398 -9.23 7.04 -12.93
CA GLY A 398 -8.59 8.04 -12.09
C GLY A 398 -9.33 9.38 -12.10
N LEU A 399 -9.72 9.86 -10.94
CA LEU A 399 -10.42 11.15 -10.68
C LEU A 399 -9.76 12.38 -11.35
N GLY A 400 -8.55 12.23 -11.90
CA GLY A 400 -7.80 13.28 -12.61
C GLY A 400 -8.06 13.38 -14.12
N ALA A 401 -8.51 12.28 -14.76
CA ALA A 401 -8.68 12.25 -16.23
C ALA A 401 -9.95 12.97 -16.70
N VAL A 402 -10.98 13.04 -15.85
CA VAL A 402 -12.28 13.65 -16.20
C VAL A 402 -12.21 15.17 -16.31
N LEU A 403 -11.25 15.84 -15.67
CA LEU A 403 -11.17 17.30 -15.59
C LEU A 403 -10.36 17.96 -16.73
N PHE A 404 -9.56 17.19 -17.51
CA PHE A 404 -8.65 17.74 -18.52
C PHE A 404 -8.56 16.95 -19.83
N ALA A 405 -9.53 16.07 -20.13
CA ALA A 405 -9.56 15.35 -21.41
C ALA A 405 -9.89 16.31 -22.55
N MET A 406 -8.87 16.87 -23.18
CA MET A 406 -9.03 17.53 -24.48
C MET A 406 -9.39 16.48 -25.54
N PRO A 407 -10.43 16.71 -26.37
CA PRO A 407 -10.74 15.81 -27.47
C PRO A 407 -9.51 15.70 -28.39
N ARG A 408 -9.00 14.47 -28.55
CA ARG A 408 -7.88 14.21 -29.44
C ARG A 408 -8.39 13.87 -30.83
N ARG A 409 -7.76 14.40 -31.87
CA ARG A 409 -8.05 13.99 -33.23
C ARG A 409 -7.83 12.48 -33.38
N ALA A 410 -8.79 11.79 -34.00
CA ALA A 410 -8.75 10.38 -34.28
C ALA A 410 -9.28 10.09 -35.68
N VAL A 411 -8.90 8.94 -36.19
CA VAL A 411 -9.42 8.45 -37.47
C VAL A 411 -10.32 7.25 -37.22
N GLU A 412 -11.54 7.31 -37.71
CA GLU A 412 -12.49 6.21 -37.67
C GLU A 412 -12.56 5.52 -39.04
N ILE A 413 -12.35 4.21 -39.02
CA ILE A 413 -12.47 3.32 -40.18
C ILE A 413 -13.69 2.45 -39.97
N GLY A 414 -14.64 2.49 -40.91
CA GLY A 414 -15.86 1.69 -40.88
C GLY A 414 -15.85 0.61 -41.94
N VAL A 415 -16.34 -0.59 -41.54
CA VAL A 415 -16.65 -1.69 -42.47
C VAL A 415 -18.12 -2.07 -42.25
N SER A 416 -18.96 -1.77 -43.23
CA SER A 416 -20.41 -2.00 -43.17
C SER A 416 -20.84 -3.03 -44.19
N ASP A 417 -21.74 -3.93 -43.82
CA ASP A 417 -22.35 -4.94 -44.69
C ASP A 417 -23.87 -4.84 -44.71
N SER A 418 -24.48 -5.48 -45.69
CA SER A 418 -25.92 -5.61 -45.83
C SER A 418 -26.41 -7.02 -45.46
N GLY A 419 -25.76 -7.64 -44.46
CA GLY A 419 -26.00 -9.01 -44.06
C GLY A 419 -27.16 -9.22 -43.12
N ILE A 420 -27.13 -10.34 -42.40
CA ILE A 420 -28.18 -10.77 -41.47
C ILE A 420 -28.28 -9.92 -40.20
N GLY A 421 -27.25 -9.11 -39.90
CA GLY A 421 -27.14 -8.36 -38.66
C GLY A 421 -26.83 -9.21 -37.43
N ILE A 422 -26.62 -8.53 -36.30
CA ILE A 422 -26.22 -9.14 -35.02
C ILE A 422 -27.21 -8.66 -33.96
N PRO A 423 -27.76 -9.55 -33.13
CA PRO A 423 -28.65 -9.18 -32.04
C PRO A 423 -27.90 -8.28 -31.01
N PRO A 424 -28.57 -7.26 -30.43
CA PRO A 424 -27.94 -6.32 -29.48
C PRO A 424 -27.27 -7.01 -28.26
N GLU A 425 -27.87 -8.10 -27.76
CA GLU A 425 -27.36 -8.90 -26.66
C GLU A 425 -26.04 -9.63 -26.95
N GLU A 426 -25.66 -9.70 -28.23
CA GLU A 426 -24.45 -10.36 -28.69
C GLU A 426 -23.30 -9.37 -28.97
N HIS A 427 -23.57 -8.07 -29.06
CA HIS A 427 -22.59 -7.05 -29.45
C HIS A 427 -21.33 -7.04 -28.60
N ALA A 428 -21.45 -7.29 -27.30
CA ALA A 428 -20.28 -7.37 -26.39
C ALA A 428 -19.51 -8.69 -26.56
N LYS A 429 -20.23 -9.79 -26.76
CA LYS A 429 -19.68 -11.14 -26.75
C LYS A 429 -19.00 -11.55 -28.07
N ILE A 430 -19.37 -10.93 -29.19
CA ILE A 430 -18.75 -11.26 -30.51
C ILE A 430 -17.25 -10.97 -30.56
N PHE A 431 -16.74 -10.17 -29.62
CA PHE A 431 -15.31 -9.89 -29.47
C PHE A 431 -14.59 -10.87 -28.52
N ASP A 432 -15.32 -11.76 -27.86
CA ASP A 432 -14.73 -12.80 -27.03
C ASP A 432 -14.11 -13.90 -27.91
N ALA A 433 -12.99 -14.45 -27.45
CA ALA A 433 -12.29 -15.49 -28.17
C ALA A 433 -13.15 -16.77 -28.27
N PHE A 434 -13.17 -17.39 -29.45
CA PHE A 434 -13.95 -18.60 -29.76
C PHE A 434 -15.47 -18.42 -29.70
N TYR A 435 -15.96 -17.22 -29.47
CA TYR A 435 -17.40 -16.97 -29.45
C TYR A 435 -17.99 -16.93 -30.85
N GLN A 436 -19.16 -17.51 -31.00
CA GLN A 436 -19.96 -17.52 -32.26
C GLN A 436 -21.43 -17.40 -31.86
N VAL A 437 -22.17 -16.54 -32.59
CA VAL A 437 -23.62 -16.44 -32.40
C VAL A 437 -24.29 -17.70 -32.85
N ASP A 438 -25.01 -18.40 -31.98
CA ASP A 438 -25.72 -19.63 -32.27
C ASP A 438 -26.87 -19.38 -33.25
N GLY A 439 -26.73 -19.89 -34.47
CA GLY A 439 -27.77 -19.80 -35.51
C GLY A 439 -27.60 -20.88 -36.58
N SER A 440 -28.69 -21.25 -37.25
CA SER A 440 -28.68 -22.24 -38.34
C SER A 440 -27.79 -21.80 -39.50
N SER A 441 -27.63 -20.51 -39.74
CA SER A 441 -26.76 -19.92 -40.76
C SER A 441 -25.26 -20.00 -40.46
N THR A 442 -24.86 -20.19 -39.17
CA THR A 442 -23.46 -20.32 -38.78
C THR A 442 -22.89 -21.73 -39.06
N ARG A 443 -23.73 -22.74 -39.14
CA ARG A 443 -23.32 -24.12 -39.49
C ARG A 443 -22.89 -24.26 -40.95
N GLU A 444 -23.48 -23.48 -41.86
CA GLU A 444 -23.10 -23.50 -43.29
C GLU A 444 -21.83 -22.70 -43.60
N HIS A 445 -21.49 -21.73 -42.72
CA HIS A 445 -20.41 -20.76 -42.98
C HIS A 445 -19.27 -20.82 -41.98
N GLY A 446 -19.02 -21.89 -41.28
CA GLY A 446 -18.00 -22.08 -40.24
C GLY A 446 -16.97 -20.96 -40.06
N GLY A 447 -16.57 -20.72 -38.83
CA GLY A 447 -15.53 -19.73 -38.51
C GLY A 447 -14.76 -20.19 -37.29
N THR A 448 -13.66 -19.53 -36.96
CA THR A 448 -12.82 -19.89 -35.82
C THR A 448 -13.27 -19.18 -34.50
N GLY A 449 -14.05 -18.12 -34.62
CA GLY A 449 -14.38 -17.22 -33.49
C GLY A 449 -13.19 -16.41 -32.98
N LEU A 450 -12.05 -16.41 -33.70
CA LEU A 450 -10.85 -15.70 -33.28
C LEU A 450 -10.65 -14.34 -34.01
N GLY A 451 -11.25 -14.19 -35.22
CA GLY A 451 -10.97 -12.99 -36.03
C GLY A 451 -11.32 -11.67 -35.39
N LEU A 452 -12.50 -11.56 -34.74
CA LEU A 452 -12.92 -10.33 -34.07
C LEU A 452 -12.16 -10.07 -32.77
N SER A 453 -11.83 -11.09 -32.00
CA SER A 453 -11.04 -10.95 -30.79
C SER A 453 -9.61 -10.48 -31.09
N ILE A 454 -8.99 -11.00 -32.14
CA ILE A 454 -7.68 -10.54 -32.62
C ILE A 454 -7.77 -9.10 -33.13
N ALA A 455 -8.80 -8.77 -33.91
CA ALA A 455 -9.01 -7.40 -34.40
C ALA A 455 -9.09 -6.41 -33.22
N LYS A 456 -9.88 -6.73 -32.19
CA LYS A 456 -10.00 -5.92 -30.98
C LYS A 456 -8.64 -5.71 -30.30
N ARG A 457 -7.89 -6.78 -30.04
CA ARG A 457 -6.58 -6.71 -29.39
C ARG A 457 -5.55 -5.92 -30.19
N ILE A 458 -5.53 -6.06 -31.52
CA ILE A 458 -4.62 -5.26 -32.38
C ILE A 458 -4.99 -3.76 -32.30
N VAL A 459 -6.28 -3.43 -32.32
CA VAL A 459 -6.76 -2.06 -32.24
C VAL A 459 -6.42 -1.46 -30.85
N GLU A 460 -6.66 -2.21 -29.77
CA GLU A 460 -6.28 -1.82 -28.41
C GLU A 460 -4.76 -1.60 -28.28
N ALA A 461 -3.94 -2.47 -28.89
CA ALA A 461 -2.49 -2.28 -28.92
C ALA A 461 -2.05 -1.01 -29.67
N HIS A 462 -2.83 -0.54 -30.64
CA HIS A 462 -2.64 0.74 -31.28
C HIS A 462 -3.13 1.95 -30.46
N GLY A 463 -3.74 1.71 -29.28
CA GLY A 463 -4.38 2.73 -28.43
C GLY A 463 -5.74 3.17 -28.94
N GLY A 464 -6.36 2.37 -29.81
CA GLY A 464 -7.66 2.62 -30.41
C GLY A 464 -8.79 1.83 -29.76
N THR A 465 -9.99 1.98 -30.32
CA THR A 465 -11.19 1.25 -29.89
C THR A 465 -11.91 0.65 -31.11
N ILE A 466 -12.60 -0.49 -30.89
CA ILE A 466 -13.46 -1.11 -31.89
C ILE A 466 -14.87 -1.24 -31.32
N ARG A 467 -15.86 -0.92 -32.16
CA ARG A 467 -17.28 -1.04 -31.80
C ARG A 467 -18.09 -1.59 -32.95
N VAL A 468 -19.30 -2.06 -32.67
CA VAL A 468 -20.25 -2.57 -33.66
C VAL A 468 -21.59 -1.83 -33.51
N GLU A 469 -22.18 -1.53 -34.63
CA GLU A 469 -23.55 -1.06 -34.76
C GLU A 469 -24.29 -2.03 -35.70
N SER A 470 -25.33 -2.71 -35.20
CA SER A 470 -26.02 -3.70 -35.98
C SER A 470 -27.45 -3.88 -35.54
N GLU A 471 -28.33 -4.16 -36.50
CA GLU A 471 -29.72 -4.53 -36.29
C GLU A 471 -30.04 -5.80 -37.11
N VAL A 472 -30.73 -6.75 -36.51
CA VAL A 472 -31.08 -8.00 -37.20
C VAL A 472 -31.84 -7.71 -38.49
N GLY A 473 -31.38 -8.26 -39.61
CA GLY A 473 -31.96 -8.07 -40.94
C GLY A 473 -31.50 -6.79 -41.67
N ARG A 474 -30.67 -5.92 -41.06
CA ARG A 474 -30.17 -4.66 -41.67
C ARG A 474 -28.66 -4.64 -41.90
N GLY A 475 -27.97 -5.71 -41.54
CA GLY A 475 -26.52 -5.82 -41.65
C GLY A 475 -25.79 -5.33 -40.39
N ALA A 476 -24.47 -5.30 -40.47
CA ALA A 476 -23.60 -4.84 -39.40
C ALA A 476 -22.60 -3.80 -39.90
N SER A 477 -22.22 -2.90 -39.02
CA SER A 477 -21.17 -1.89 -39.22
C SER A 477 -20.18 -1.97 -38.07
N PHE A 478 -18.94 -2.29 -38.39
CA PHE A 478 -17.83 -2.30 -37.46
C PHE A 478 -17.03 -1.04 -37.63
N PHE A 479 -16.71 -0.36 -36.53
CA PHE A 479 -15.94 0.88 -36.51
C PHE A 479 -14.68 0.71 -35.68
N VAL A 480 -13.55 1.05 -36.27
CA VAL A 480 -12.22 1.07 -35.66
C VAL A 480 -11.80 2.52 -35.53
N THR A 481 -11.61 2.99 -34.31
CA THR A 481 -11.12 4.35 -34.02
C THR A 481 -9.66 4.27 -33.59
N LEU A 482 -8.79 5.00 -34.27
CA LEU A 482 -7.35 5.04 -34.02
C LEU A 482 -6.95 6.48 -33.67
N PRO A 483 -6.19 6.70 -32.58
CA PRO A 483 -5.72 8.02 -32.22
C PRO A 483 -4.72 8.55 -33.25
N ASP A 484 -4.82 9.83 -33.58
CA ASP A 484 -3.85 10.50 -34.43
C ASP A 484 -2.65 10.98 -33.59
N PRO A 485 -1.43 10.49 -33.84
CA PRO A 485 -0.27 10.86 -33.03
C PRO A 485 0.18 12.31 -33.19
N GLU A 486 -0.23 13.00 -34.26
CA GLU A 486 0.12 14.43 -34.50
C GLU A 486 -0.75 15.40 -33.67
N GLY A 487 -1.80 14.91 -33.01
CA GLY A 487 -2.70 15.70 -32.16
C GLY A 487 -2.39 15.62 -30.65
N ALA A 488 -1.20 15.17 -30.25
CA ALA A 488 -0.83 15.01 -28.84
C ALA A 488 0.17 16.09 -28.39
#